data_1e4dd50bbfd6ab8ce8f64035e418be9b
#
_entry.id   1e4dd50bbfd6ab8ce8f64035e418be9b
#
_cell.length_a   1.000
_cell.length_b   1.000
_cell.length_c   1.000
_cell.angle_alpha   90.00
_cell.angle_beta   90.00
_cell.angle_gamma   90.00
#
_symmetry.space_group_name_H-M   'P 1'
#
loop_
_entity.id
_entity.type
_entity.pdbx_description
1 polymer ?
#
loop_
_entity_poly.entity_id
_entity_poly.type
_entity_poly.pdbx_seq_one_letter_code
_entity_poly.pdbx_strand_id
1 'polypeptide(L)'
;LLLIVTLILHLLEEVRTGFRGKLPVGEMPLPLFVGINVVVYAFCFATLILSAREGRLATPFAWVFAAAMFLNGLGHVGIMVASGRYFPGGVTAFLLLVLSGYLLVHLWGV
;
A
#
# COMPACT_ATOMS: atom_id res chain seq x y z
N LEU A 1 9.69 -2.85 7.94
CA LEU A 1 9.90 -1.42 8.25
C LEU A 1 10.02 -0.57 6.98
N LEU A 2 10.85 -1.00 6.02
CA LEU A 2 11.03 -0.26 4.76
C LEU A 2 9.71 -0.12 3.98
N LEU A 3 8.88 -1.15 3.97
CA LEU A 3 7.58 -1.12 3.31
C LEU A 3 6.63 -0.11 3.99
N ILE A 4 6.70 0.01 5.32
CA ILE A 4 5.91 0.99 6.09
C ILE A 4 6.34 2.41 5.77
N VAL A 5 7.64 2.67 5.72
CA VAL A 5 8.17 3.99 5.32
C VAL A 5 7.71 4.34 3.91
N THR A 6 7.78 3.38 2.99
CA THR A 6 7.31 3.57 1.61
C THR A 6 5.81 3.86 1.55
N LEU A 7 5.00 3.19 2.39
CA LEU A 7 3.57 3.44 2.48
C LEU A 7 3.26 4.86 2.97
N ILE A 8 4.02 5.37 3.95
CA ILE A 8 3.88 6.76 4.41
C ILE A 8 4.19 7.73 3.27
N LEU A 9 5.28 7.51 2.54
CA LEU A 9 5.64 8.32 1.38
C LEU A 9 4.56 8.24 0.29
N HIS A 10 3.98 7.07 0.09
CA HIS A 10 2.88 6.86 -0.86
C HIS A 10 1.65 7.69 -0.49
N LEU A 11 1.25 7.70 0.79
CA LEU A 11 0.15 8.55 1.25
C LEU A 11 0.46 10.04 1.02
N LEU A 12 1.68 10.49 1.30
CA LEU A 12 2.09 11.87 1.06
C LEU A 12 2.01 12.22 -0.42
N GLU A 13 2.43 11.33 -1.30
CA GLU A 13 2.32 11.53 -2.75
C GLU A 13 0.85 11.63 -3.16
N GLU A 14 -0.01 10.73 -2.69
CA GLU A 14 -1.44 10.76 -2.99
C GLU A 14 -2.11 12.06 -2.55
N VAL A 15 -1.79 12.53 -1.34
CA VAL A 15 -2.35 13.79 -0.82
C VAL A 15 -1.87 14.99 -1.64
N ARG A 16 -0.57 15.06 -1.93
CA ARG A 16 0.03 16.19 -2.66
C ARG A 16 -0.41 16.27 -4.10
N THR A 17 -0.69 15.15 -4.72
CA THR A 17 -1.02 15.06 -6.16
C THR A 17 -2.52 14.91 -6.44
N GLY A 18 -3.37 14.94 -5.40
CA GLY A 18 -4.81 14.97 -5.55
C GLY A 18 -5.46 13.64 -5.93
N PHE A 19 -5.00 12.54 -5.35
CA PHE A 19 -5.51 11.19 -5.60
C PHE A 19 -7.04 11.10 -5.57
N ARG A 20 -7.69 11.70 -4.54
CA ARG A 20 -9.14 11.61 -4.35
C ARG A 20 -9.94 12.16 -5.54
N GLY A 21 -9.42 13.18 -6.21
CA GLY A 21 -10.12 13.84 -7.32
C GLY A 21 -9.79 13.28 -8.70
N LYS A 22 -8.89 12.29 -8.78
CA LYS A 22 -8.36 11.78 -10.06
C LYS A 22 -8.64 10.31 -10.32
N LEU A 23 -9.51 9.69 -9.51
CA LEU A 23 -9.90 8.30 -9.70
C LEU A 23 -10.70 8.13 -11.00
N PRO A 24 -10.52 7.02 -11.74
CA PRO A 24 -11.26 6.76 -12.97
C PRO A 24 -12.79 6.67 -12.78
N VAL A 25 -13.23 6.29 -11.57
CA VAL A 25 -14.64 6.09 -11.23
C VAL A 25 -15.29 7.31 -10.58
N GLY A 26 -14.53 8.40 -10.39
CA GLY A 26 -15.04 9.64 -9.79
C GLY A 26 -14.26 10.03 -8.53
N GLU A 27 -14.67 11.14 -7.93
CA GLU A 27 -14.02 11.68 -6.74
C GLU A 27 -14.31 10.81 -5.50
N MET A 28 -13.29 10.53 -4.72
CA MET A 28 -13.44 9.83 -3.44
C MET A 28 -13.73 10.86 -2.33
N PRO A 29 -14.81 10.71 -1.55
CA PRO A 29 -15.06 11.59 -0.41
C PRO A 29 -13.93 11.54 0.62
N LEU A 30 -13.62 12.69 1.23
CA LEU A 30 -12.56 12.78 2.24
C LEU A 30 -12.77 11.82 3.42
N PRO A 31 -13.97 11.69 4.02
CA PRO A 31 -14.18 10.73 5.11
C PRO A 31 -13.85 9.29 4.71
N LEU A 32 -14.18 8.87 3.50
CA LEU A 32 -13.88 7.54 3.00
C LEU A 32 -12.37 7.35 2.84
N PHE A 33 -11.67 8.33 2.26
CA PHE A 33 -10.23 8.30 2.10
C PHE A 33 -9.51 8.18 3.46
N VAL A 34 -9.90 9.02 4.42
CA VAL A 34 -9.35 8.99 5.78
C VAL A 34 -9.64 7.65 6.45
N GLY A 35 -10.88 7.15 6.37
CA GLY A 35 -11.28 5.88 6.98
C GLY A 35 -10.48 4.70 6.45
N ILE A 36 -10.31 4.60 5.13
CA ILE A 36 -9.50 3.54 4.50
C ILE A 36 -8.06 3.62 5.01
N ASN A 37 -7.47 4.81 5.04
CA ASN A 37 -6.09 4.98 5.50
C ASN A 37 -5.92 4.64 6.99
N VAL A 38 -6.87 5.03 7.84
CA VAL A 38 -6.84 4.66 9.27
C VAL A 38 -6.81 3.15 9.43
N VAL A 39 -7.67 2.41 8.73
CA VAL A 39 -7.72 0.94 8.79
C VAL A 39 -6.41 0.33 8.27
N VAL A 40 -5.92 0.81 7.14
CA VAL A 40 -4.67 0.30 6.53
C VAL A 40 -3.48 0.51 7.46
N TYR A 41 -3.34 1.72 8.03
CA TYR A 41 -2.22 2.02 8.92
C TYR A 41 -2.34 1.29 10.26
N ALA A 42 -3.54 1.13 10.80
CA ALA A 42 -3.76 0.33 12.01
C ALA A 42 -3.31 -1.12 11.80
N PHE A 43 -3.68 -1.71 10.67
CA PHE A 43 -3.24 -3.06 10.29
C PHE A 43 -1.73 -3.14 10.09
N CYS A 44 -1.15 -2.14 9.43
CA CYS A 44 0.28 -2.01 9.19
C CYS A 44 1.08 -2.01 10.51
N PHE A 45 0.68 -1.17 11.46
CA PHE A 45 1.36 -1.10 12.76
C PHE A 45 1.13 -2.36 13.60
N ALA A 46 -0.06 -2.96 13.53
CA ALA A 46 -0.32 -4.25 14.16
C ALA A 46 0.62 -5.34 13.63
N THR A 47 0.81 -5.39 12.32
CA THR A 47 1.76 -6.32 11.68
C THR A 47 3.18 -6.11 12.18
N LEU A 48 3.62 -4.86 12.28
CA LEU A 48 4.95 -4.52 12.78
C LEU A 48 5.14 -4.96 14.23
N ILE A 49 4.17 -4.67 15.09
CA ILE A 49 4.21 -5.04 16.51
C ILE A 49 4.25 -6.56 16.69
N LEU A 50 3.38 -7.29 15.97
CA LEU A 50 3.34 -8.74 16.02
C LEU A 50 4.65 -9.36 15.53
N SER A 51 5.23 -8.80 14.46
CA SER A 51 6.52 -9.25 13.93
C SER A 51 7.65 -9.01 14.93
N ALA A 52 7.66 -7.86 15.59
CA ALA A 52 8.68 -7.53 16.59
C ALA A 52 8.58 -8.41 17.85
N ARG A 53 7.39 -8.91 18.17
CA ARG A 53 7.14 -9.78 19.32
C ARG A 53 7.16 -11.27 18.97
N GLU A 54 7.45 -11.61 17.71
CA GLU A 54 7.44 -12.99 17.22
C GLU A 54 6.10 -13.70 17.52
N GLY A 55 5.00 -12.95 17.45
CA GLY A 55 3.66 -13.46 17.73
C GLY A 55 3.20 -14.46 16.68
N ARG A 56 2.30 -15.38 17.08
CA ARG A 56 1.74 -16.41 16.19
C ARG A 56 1.02 -15.84 14.97
N LEU A 57 0.48 -14.60 15.10
CA LEU A 57 -0.23 -13.94 14.03
C LEU A 57 0.69 -13.13 13.11
N ALA A 58 1.99 -13.06 13.40
CA ALA A 58 2.92 -12.28 12.59
C ALA A 58 2.95 -12.73 11.12
N THR A 59 3.06 -14.03 10.87
CA THR A 59 3.11 -14.56 9.51
C THR A 59 1.82 -14.32 8.72
N PRO A 60 0.61 -14.70 9.21
CA PRO A 60 -0.61 -14.40 8.45
C PRO A 60 -0.85 -12.90 8.25
N PHE A 61 -0.54 -12.06 9.24
CA PHE A 61 -0.65 -10.61 9.08
C PHE A 61 0.33 -10.09 8.02
N ALA A 62 1.56 -10.60 8.01
CA ALA A 62 2.54 -10.22 7.00
C ALA A 62 2.09 -10.62 5.58
N TRP A 63 1.50 -11.80 5.41
CA TRP A 63 0.92 -12.23 4.13
C TRP A 63 -0.18 -11.30 3.65
N VAL A 64 -1.15 -10.99 4.52
CA VAL A 64 -2.26 -10.10 4.17
C VAL A 64 -1.75 -8.71 3.84
N PHE A 65 -0.85 -8.18 4.67
CA PHE A 65 -0.26 -6.86 4.44
C PHE A 65 0.52 -6.80 3.12
N ALA A 66 1.39 -7.78 2.87
CA ALA A 66 2.18 -7.82 1.64
C ALA A 66 1.29 -7.95 0.40
N ALA A 67 0.26 -8.82 0.45
CA ALA A 67 -0.68 -8.97 -0.65
C ALA A 67 -1.47 -7.67 -0.91
N ALA A 68 -1.96 -7.01 0.16
CA ALA A 68 -2.68 -5.75 0.05
C ALA A 68 -1.81 -4.65 -0.57
N MET A 69 -0.55 -4.55 -0.15
CA MET A 69 0.37 -3.55 -0.69
C MET A 69 0.79 -3.86 -2.13
N PHE A 70 0.93 -5.14 -2.47
CA PHE A 70 1.18 -5.56 -3.85
C PHE A 70 0.02 -5.16 -4.76
N LEU A 71 -1.22 -5.42 -4.35
CA LEU A 71 -2.41 -5.04 -5.10
C LEU A 71 -2.56 -3.52 -5.20
N ASN A 72 -2.24 -2.79 -4.14
CA ASN A 72 -2.22 -1.33 -4.16
C ASN A 72 -1.23 -0.80 -5.20
N GLY A 73 0.01 -1.29 -5.16
CA GLY A 73 1.04 -0.91 -6.15
C GLY A 73 0.64 -1.29 -7.56
N LEU A 74 0.11 -2.50 -7.74
CA LEU A 74 -0.33 -2.99 -9.04
C LEU A 74 -1.50 -2.15 -9.60
N GLY A 75 -2.44 -1.73 -8.76
CA GLY A 75 -3.55 -0.87 -9.15
C GLY A 75 -3.09 0.48 -9.69
N HIS A 76 -2.19 1.16 -8.97
CA HIS A 76 -1.65 2.46 -9.42
C HIS A 76 -0.84 2.32 -10.71
N VAL A 77 0.07 1.36 -10.77
CA VAL A 77 0.90 1.11 -11.96
C VAL A 77 0.03 0.70 -13.15
N GLY A 78 -0.98 -0.14 -12.91
CA GLY A 78 -1.93 -0.57 -13.94
C GLY A 78 -2.70 0.59 -14.54
N ILE A 79 -3.18 1.53 -13.72
CA ILE A 79 -3.87 2.73 -14.20
C ILE A 79 -2.92 3.60 -15.04
N MET A 80 -1.67 3.77 -14.60
CA MET A 80 -0.69 4.54 -15.37
C MET A 80 -0.39 3.91 -16.73
N VAL A 81 -0.22 2.58 -16.77
CA VAL A 81 0.03 1.87 -18.02
C VAL A 81 -1.18 1.95 -18.96
N ALA A 82 -2.39 1.74 -18.43
CA ALA A 82 -3.61 1.77 -19.22
C ALA A 82 -3.93 3.16 -19.76
N SER A 83 -3.68 4.23 -18.97
CA SER A 83 -3.98 5.60 -19.37
C SER A 83 -2.84 6.28 -20.12
N GLY A 84 -1.62 5.76 -20.06
CA GLY A 84 -0.43 6.40 -20.59
C GLY A 84 -0.03 7.69 -19.88
N ARG A 85 -0.56 7.93 -18.67
CA ARG A 85 -0.34 9.16 -17.90
C ARG A 85 -0.04 8.86 -16.44
N TYR A 86 0.64 9.81 -15.77
CA TYR A 86 0.86 9.74 -14.34
C TYR A 86 -0.47 9.67 -13.58
N PHE A 87 -0.53 8.79 -12.59
CA PHE A 87 -1.65 8.70 -11.64
C PHE A 87 -1.12 8.98 -10.24
N PRO A 88 -1.82 9.78 -9.40
CA PRO A 88 -1.36 10.13 -8.05
C PRO A 88 -1.00 8.91 -7.21
N GLY A 89 0.17 8.95 -6.59
CA GLY A 89 0.72 7.83 -5.85
C GLY A 89 1.56 6.87 -6.70
N GLY A 90 1.69 7.11 -8.02
CA GLY A 90 2.31 6.16 -8.95
C GLY A 90 3.80 5.94 -8.73
N VAL A 91 4.56 6.97 -8.34
CA VAL A 91 6.00 6.83 -8.12
C VAL A 91 6.28 5.91 -6.94
N THR A 92 5.65 6.16 -5.79
CA THR A 92 5.82 5.34 -4.60
C THR A 92 5.08 4.00 -4.72
N ALA A 93 4.02 3.92 -5.53
CA ALA A 93 3.34 2.66 -5.83
C ALA A 93 4.26 1.66 -6.51
N PHE A 94 5.16 2.12 -7.38
CA PHE A 94 6.16 1.26 -7.99
C PHE A 94 7.08 0.65 -6.91
N LEU A 95 7.51 1.45 -5.94
CA LEU A 95 8.30 0.96 -4.81
C LEU A 95 7.50 -0.01 -3.94
N LEU A 96 6.22 0.28 -3.68
CA LEU A 96 5.33 -0.65 -2.97
C LEU A 96 5.24 -1.99 -3.69
N LEU A 97 5.08 -1.96 -5.01
CA LEU A 97 4.99 -3.16 -5.83
C LEU A 97 6.25 -4.02 -5.72
N VAL A 98 7.42 -3.41 -5.85
CA VAL A 98 8.71 -4.12 -5.78
C VAL A 98 8.95 -4.68 -4.38
N LEU A 99 8.78 -3.87 -3.34
CA LEU A 99 9.05 -4.27 -1.95
C LEU A 99 8.05 -5.31 -1.45
N SER A 100 6.76 -5.16 -1.77
CA SER A 100 5.74 -6.13 -1.39
C SER A 100 5.91 -7.44 -2.16
N GLY A 101 6.26 -7.38 -3.43
CA GLY A 101 6.60 -8.55 -4.23
C GLY A 101 7.79 -9.32 -3.63
N TYR A 102 8.84 -8.60 -3.25
CA TYR A 102 9.98 -9.20 -2.56
C TYR A 102 9.56 -9.89 -1.26
N LEU A 103 8.74 -9.23 -0.45
CA LEU A 103 8.25 -9.80 0.81
C LEU A 103 7.39 -11.05 0.58
N LEU A 104 6.51 -11.04 -0.43
CA LEU A 104 5.70 -12.20 -0.77
C LEU A 104 6.57 -13.39 -1.18
N VAL A 105 7.59 -13.17 -1.99
CA VAL A 105 8.53 -14.24 -2.39
C VAL A 105 9.26 -14.77 -1.17
N HIS A 106 9.71 -13.90 -0.29
CA HIS A 106 10.40 -14.28 0.95
C HIS A 106 9.49 -15.10 1.87
N LEU A 107 8.24 -14.67 2.05
CA LEU A 107 7.26 -15.41 2.87
C LEU A 107 6.92 -16.77 2.27
N TRP A 108 6.89 -16.88 0.95
CA TRP A 108 6.63 -18.15 0.26
C TRP A 108 7.75 -19.16 0.50
N GLY A 109 9.00 -18.69 0.52
CA GLY A 109 10.18 -19.53 0.74
C GLY A 109 10.44 -19.93 2.18
N VAL A 110 9.67 -19.39 3.12
CA VAL A 110 9.75 -19.71 4.55
C VAL A 110 8.74 -20.82 4.90
#